data_06fc36f94be875382982b9205b2a3307
#
_entry.id   06fc36f94be875382982b9205b2a3307
#
_cell.length_a   1.000
_cell.length_b   1.000
_cell.length_c   1.000
_cell.angle_alpha   90.00
_cell.angle_beta   90.00
_cell.angle_gamma   90.00
#
_symmetry.space_group_name_H-M   'P 1'
#
loop_
_entity.id
_entity.type
_entity.pdbx_description
1 polymer ?
#
loop_
_entity_poly.entity_id
_entity_poly.type
_entity_poly.pdbx_seq_one_letter_code
_entity_poly.pdbx_strand_id
1 'polypeptide(L)'
;MINVNEVFLSGNVVSDAELRYTKTGKPVLTFRMATNKYVNEQQTTQYHNIVCWVDAELYSGLRKGDFVAVNGELRTRSYEKDGSKRYITEIVVKNLTYGLKQNESGVSNFENGFVDDDENIPF
;
A
#
# COMPACT_ATOMS: atom_id res chain seq x y z
N MET A 1 3.52 -1.17 -31.22
CA MET A 1 2.58 -0.80 -30.17
C MET A 1 3.29 -0.76 -28.82
N ILE A 2 3.04 0.28 -28.07
CA ILE A 2 3.66 0.42 -26.77
C ILE A 2 2.59 0.27 -25.71
N ASN A 3 2.84 -0.61 -24.76
CA ASN A 3 1.90 -0.83 -23.66
C ASN A 3 2.57 -0.43 -22.37
N VAL A 4 1.85 0.31 -21.55
CA VAL A 4 2.35 0.72 -20.24
C VAL A 4 1.33 0.34 -19.20
N ASN A 5 1.79 -0.28 -18.13
CA ASN A 5 0.94 -0.62 -17.01
C ASN A 5 1.75 -0.30 -15.75
N GLU A 6 1.61 0.91 -15.25
CA GLU A 6 2.36 1.38 -14.10
C GLU A 6 1.44 2.08 -13.13
N VAL A 7 1.52 1.72 -11.87
CA VAL A 7 0.74 2.34 -10.82
C VAL A 7 1.67 2.77 -9.72
N PHE A 8 1.48 3.97 -9.23
CA PHE A 8 2.28 4.51 -8.16
C PHE A 8 1.33 5.04 -7.09
N LEU A 9 1.39 4.49 -5.90
CA LEU A 9 0.51 4.90 -4.82
C LEU A 9 1.31 5.09 -3.54
N SER A 10 0.92 6.06 -2.75
CA SER A 10 1.45 6.16 -1.39
C SER A 10 0.29 6.48 -0.47
N GLY A 11 0.31 5.93 0.69
CA GLY A 11 -0.76 6.11 1.65
C GLY A 11 -0.53 5.27 2.86
N ASN A 12 -1.61 4.87 3.51
CA ASN A 12 -1.49 4.11 4.76
C ASN A 12 -2.15 2.75 4.64
N VAL A 13 -1.54 1.79 5.31
CA VAL A 13 -2.08 0.44 5.38
C VAL A 13 -3.33 0.49 6.25
N VAL A 14 -4.42 -0.12 5.81
CA VAL A 14 -5.67 -0.08 6.55
C VAL A 14 -5.99 -1.39 7.26
N SER A 15 -5.21 -2.42 7.01
CA SER A 15 -5.37 -3.68 7.75
C SER A 15 -4.02 -4.34 7.79
N ASP A 16 -3.76 -5.12 8.85
CA ASP A 16 -2.47 -5.80 8.97
C ASP A 16 -2.23 -6.67 7.76
N ALA A 17 -1.00 -6.70 7.30
CA ALA A 17 -0.64 -7.50 6.13
C ALA A 17 -0.74 -8.99 6.46
N GLU A 18 -1.14 -9.77 5.46
CA GLU A 18 -1.35 -11.18 5.63
C GLU A 18 -0.37 -11.93 4.76
N LEU A 19 0.46 -12.76 5.37
CA LEU A 19 1.45 -13.55 4.65
C LEU A 19 0.93 -14.96 4.47
N ARG A 20 0.96 -15.44 3.25
CA ARG A 20 0.52 -16.81 2.95
C ARG A 20 1.54 -17.46 2.04
N TYR A 21 1.46 -18.77 1.93
CA TYR A 21 2.35 -19.53 1.05
C TYR A 21 1.51 -20.32 0.06
N THR A 22 1.95 -20.34 -1.19
CA THR A 22 1.27 -21.11 -2.20
C THR A 22 1.56 -22.59 -1.99
N LYS A 23 0.92 -23.44 -2.77
CA LYS A 23 1.13 -24.88 -2.65
C LYS A 23 2.57 -25.27 -2.90
N THR A 24 3.29 -24.49 -3.70
CA THR A 24 4.70 -24.78 -3.96
C THR A 24 5.61 -24.10 -2.97
N GLY A 25 5.04 -23.46 -1.93
CA GLY A 25 5.87 -22.85 -0.90
C GLY A 25 6.28 -21.41 -1.18
N LYS A 26 5.72 -20.77 -2.17
CA LYS A 26 6.10 -19.41 -2.52
C LYS A 26 5.34 -18.42 -1.66
N PRO A 27 6.03 -17.48 -0.98
CA PRO A 27 5.35 -16.54 -0.13
C PRO A 27 4.66 -15.44 -0.92
N VAL A 28 3.51 -15.01 -0.46
CA VAL A 28 2.78 -13.89 -1.04
C VAL A 28 2.18 -13.09 0.11
N LEU A 29 2.30 -11.78 0.02
CA LEU A 29 1.79 -10.89 1.03
C LEU A 29 0.65 -10.07 0.44
N THR A 30 -0.44 -9.94 1.18
CA THR A 30 -1.57 -9.13 0.73
C THR A 30 -1.95 -8.15 1.83
N PHE A 31 -2.35 -6.97 1.42
CA PHE A 31 -2.87 -5.99 2.35
C PHE A 31 -3.67 -4.96 1.57
N ARG A 32 -4.37 -4.12 2.29
CA ARG A 32 -5.11 -3.02 1.68
C ARG A 32 -4.51 -1.72 2.15
N MET A 33 -4.47 -0.75 1.27
CA MET A 33 -3.99 0.58 1.62
C MET A 33 -5.00 1.61 1.17
N ALA A 34 -4.93 2.78 1.77
CA ALA A 34 -5.85 3.87 1.46
C ALA A 34 -5.09 5.09 0.99
N THR A 35 -5.63 5.75 -0.02
CA THR A 35 -5.14 7.05 -0.44
C THR A 35 -6.25 8.05 -0.23
N ASN A 36 -5.89 9.23 0.27
CA ASN A 36 -6.86 10.26 0.59
C ASN A 36 -6.67 11.46 -0.30
N LYS A 37 -7.77 12.09 -0.64
CA LYS A 37 -7.72 13.26 -1.48
C LYS A 37 -8.73 14.27 -0.94
N TYR A 38 -8.34 15.54 -0.91
CA TYR A 38 -9.24 16.59 -0.49
C TYR A 38 -9.69 17.37 -1.70
N VAL A 39 -11.00 17.51 -1.86
CA VAL A 39 -11.57 18.29 -2.94
C VAL A 39 -12.70 19.11 -2.31
N ASN A 40 -12.62 20.43 -2.47
CA ASN A 40 -13.64 21.32 -1.91
C ASN A 40 -13.87 21.07 -0.43
N GLU A 41 -12.77 20.92 0.30
CA GLU A 41 -12.81 20.71 1.74
C GLU A 41 -13.46 19.39 2.15
N GLN A 42 -13.64 18.48 1.21
CA GLN A 42 -14.15 17.15 1.52
C GLN A 42 -13.04 16.13 1.27
N GLN A 43 -12.93 15.19 2.19
CA GLN A 43 -11.94 14.12 2.04
C GLN A 43 -12.60 12.93 1.37
N THR A 44 -11.93 12.42 0.35
CA THR A 44 -12.38 11.21 -0.33
C THR A 44 -11.29 10.18 -0.15
N THR A 45 -11.66 8.96 0.18
CA THR A 45 -10.70 7.88 0.41
C THR A 45 -10.92 6.78 -0.61
N GLN A 46 -9.84 6.32 -1.20
CA GLN A 46 -9.87 5.18 -2.11
C GLN A 46 -9.09 4.05 -1.47
N TYR A 47 -9.59 2.84 -1.59
CA TYR A 47 -8.94 1.66 -1.03
C TYR A 47 -8.40 0.81 -2.16
N HIS A 48 -7.22 0.27 -1.95
CA HIS A 48 -6.53 -0.49 -2.99
C HIS A 48 -6.09 -1.84 -2.43
N ASN A 49 -6.29 -2.88 -3.21
CA ASN A 49 -5.85 -4.22 -2.83
C ASN A 49 -4.45 -4.43 -3.37
N ILE A 50 -3.52 -4.79 -2.50
CA ILE A 50 -2.10 -4.91 -2.86
C ILE A 50 -1.66 -6.35 -2.71
N VAL A 51 -0.98 -6.85 -3.73
CA VAL A 51 -0.42 -8.19 -3.72
C VAL A 51 1.07 -8.08 -3.93
N CYS A 52 1.84 -8.62 -3.03
CA CYS A 52 3.29 -8.49 -3.06
C CYS A 52 3.95 -9.86 -3.07
N TRP A 53 4.61 -10.19 -4.17
CA TRP A 53 5.39 -11.41 -4.28
C TRP A 53 6.86 -11.14 -4.00
N VAL A 54 7.31 -9.90 -4.21
CA VAL A 54 8.69 -9.53 -4.06
C VAL A 54 8.97 -9.28 -2.59
N ASP A 55 9.89 -10.06 -2.02
CA ASP A 55 10.29 -9.90 -0.62
C ASP A 55 9.08 -9.93 0.31
N ALA A 56 8.13 -10.82 0.01
CA ALA A 56 6.90 -10.89 0.78
C ALA A 56 7.15 -11.10 2.28
N GLU A 57 8.12 -11.93 2.62
CA GLU A 57 8.39 -12.19 4.02
C GLU A 57 9.03 -11.00 4.71
N LEU A 58 9.80 -10.22 3.97
CA LEU A 58 10.45 -9.04 4.54
C LEU A 58 9.41 -8.01 4.97
N TYR A 59 8.34 -7.87 4.21
CA TYR A 59 7.34 -6.86 4.49
C TYR A 59 6.16 -7.38 5.31
N SER A 60 6.26 -8.59 5.82
CA SER A 60 5.14 -9.21 6.53
C SER A 60 4.78 -8.50 7.83
N GLY A 61 5.64 -7.60 8.30
CA GLY A 61 5.35 -6.87 9.52
C GLY A 61 4.53 -5.62 9.34
N LEU A 62 4.10 -5.33 8.11
CA LEU A 62 3.28 -4.14 7.89
C LEU A 62 1.97 -4.23 8.67
N ARG A 63 1.62 -3.15 9.34
CA ARG A 63 0.45 -3.12 10.18
C ARG A 63 -0.42 -1.93 9.87
N LYS A 64 -1.65 -1.99 10.29
CA LYS A 64 -2.60 -0.92 10.12
C LYS A 64 -1.98 0.40 10.59
N GLY A 65 -2.03 1.41 9.76
CA GLY A 65 -1.52 2.73 10.07
C GLY A 65 -0.13 3.01 9.53
N ASP A 66 0.59 1.98 9.09
CA ASP A 66 1.93 2.20 8.55
C ASP A 66 1.85 2.92 7.21
N PHE A 67 2.83 3.76 6.95
CA PHE A 67 2.93 4.44 5.66
C PHE A 67 3.60 3.50 4.66
N VAL A 68 3.09 3.51 3.44
CA VAL A 68 3.67 2.66 2.41
C VAL A 68 3.59 3.38 1.06
N ALA A 69 4.60 3.19 0.25
CA ALA A 69 4.61 3.67 -1.13
C ALA A 69 4.85 2.46 -2.02
N VAL A 70 3.98 2.27 -2.99
CA VAL A 70 3.98 1.09 -3.82
C VAL A 70 4.07 1.48 -5.28
N ASN A 71 4.94 0.78 -6.00
CA ASN A 71 5.00 0.88 -7.44
C ASN A 71 4.73 -0.51 -8.00
N GLY A 72 3.82 -0.63 -8.90
CA GLY A 72 3.50 -1.93 -9.45
C GLY A 72 2.65 -1.82 -10.69
N GLU A 73 1.93 -2.88 -10.99
CA GLU A 73 1.06 -2.88 -12.15
C GLU A 73 -0.34 -3.30 -11.74
N LEU A 74 -1.30 -2.80 -12.49
CA LEU A 74 -2.69 -3.11 -12.24
C LEU A 74 -3.01 -4.45 -12.83
N ARG A 75 -3.72 -5.29 -12.10
CA ARG A 75 -4.10 -6.61 -12.59
C ARG A 75 -5.48 -6.95 -12.10
N THR A 76 -6.31 -7.51 -12.98
CA THR A 76 -7.63 -7.96 -12.62
C THR A 76 -7.67 -9.47 -12.78
N ARG A 77 -8.19 -10.16 -11.78
CA ARG A 77 -8.37 -11.60 -11.86
C ARG A 77 -9.79 -11.95 -11.48
N SER A 78 -10.22 -13.12 -11.87
CA SER A 78 -11.56 -13.56 -11.56
C SER A 78 -11.51 -14.70 -10.54
N TYR A 79 -12.58 -14.85 -9.78
CA TYR A 79 -12.74 -15.95 -8.86
C TYR A 79 -14.21 -16.26 -8.74
N GLU A 80 -14.53 -17.43 -8.23
CA GLU A 80 -15.92 -17.81 -8.09
C GLU A 80 -16.34 -17.74 -6.64
N LYS A 81 -17.52 -17.21 -6.41
CA LYS A 81 -18.07 -17.14 -5.07
C LYS A 81 -19.56 -17.39 -5.19
N ASP A 82 -20.07 -18.38 -4.45
CA ASP A 82 -21.50 -18.72 -4.45
C ASP A 82 -22.01 -18.95 -5.87
N GLY A 83 -21.22 -19.61 -6.68
CA GLY A 83 -21.64 -19.94 -8.03
C GLY A 83 -21.58 -18.78 -9.02
N SER A 84 -21.14 -17.61 -8.58
CA SER A 84 -21.04 -16.44 -9.45
C SER A 84 -19.60 -16.09 -9.68
N LYS A 85 -19.32 -15.62 -10.89
CA LYS A 85 -17.98 -15.19 -11.22
C LYS A 85 -17.79 -13.75 -10.75
N ARG A 86 -16.74 -13.51 -10.02
CA ARG A 86 -16.44 -12.19 -9.50
C ARG A 86 -15.07 -11.76 -9.96
N TYR A 87 -14.84 -10.45 -9.98
CA TYR A 87 -13.57 -9.90 -10.42
C TYR A 87 -12.99 -9.03 -9.33
N ILE A 88 -11.69 -9.03 -9.21
CA ILE A 88 -11.02 -8.17 -8.25
C ILE A 88 -9.83 -7.53 -8.94
N THR A 89 -9.65 -6.24 -8.75
CA THR A 89 -8.54 -5.51 -9.30
C THR A 89 -7.52 -5.26 -8.21
N GLU A 90 -6.28 -5.62 -8.49
CA GLU A 90 -5.21 -5.55 -7.49
C GLU A 90 -4.01 -4.86 -8.10
N ILE A 91 -3.14 -4.33 -7.24
CA ILE A 91 -1.86 -3.82 -7.68
C ILE A 91 -0.81 -4.86 -7.30
N VAL A 92 -0.11 -5.38 -8.30
CA VAL A 92 0.96 -6.35 -8.07
C VAL A 92 2.25 -5.56 -7.94
N VAL A 93 2.88 -5.66 -6.78
CA VAL A 93 4.02 -4.83 -6.42
C VAL A 93 5.27 -5.17 -7.19
N LYS A 94 5.95 -4.16 -7.68
CA LYS A 94 7.30 -4.29 -8.22
C LYS A 94 8.29 -3.75 -7.21
N ASN A 95 7.98 -2.64 -6.58
CA ASN A 95 8.83 -2.03 -5.56
C ASN A 95 7.97 -1.51 -4.43
N LEU A 96 8.46 -1.62 -3.21
CA LEU A 96 7.71 -1.17 -2.05
C LEU A 96 8.66 -0.49 -1.08
N THR A 97 8.24 0.65 -0.57
CA THR A 97 8.96 1.37 0.46
C THR A 97 7.98 1.63 1.58
N TYR A 98 8.39 1.47 2.81
CA TYR A 98 7.49 1.71 3.91
C TYR A 98 8.19 2.52 4.99
N GLY A 99 7.39 3.18 5.81
CA GLY A 99 7.91 3.96 6.91
C GLY A 99 7.18 3.61 8.17
N LEU A 100 7.65 4.18 9.26
CA LEU A 100 7.00 3.94 10.52
C LEU A 100 5.65 4.63 10.55
N LYS A 101 4.76 4.10 11.38
CA LYS A 101 3.47 4.70 11.55
C LYS A 101 3.65 6.14 11.97
N GLN A 102 2.90 7.03 11.31
CA GLN A 102 3.01 8.40 11.65
C GLN A 102 2.34 8.65 12.96
N ASN A 103 3.02 9.15 13.92
CA ASN A 103 2.36 9.53 15.10
C ASN A 103 3.14 10.64 15.63
N GLU A 104 2.63 11.28 16.52
CA GLU A 104 3.15 12.37 16.94
C GLU A 104 4.35 12.28 17.54
N SER A 105 4.70 11.32 17.97
CA SER A 105 5.92 11.36 18.60
C SER A 105 6.87 11.34 17.58
N GLY A 106 7.08 11.40 17.01
CA GLY A 106 7.94 11.38 16.29
C GLY A 106 8.34 11.92 15.55
N VAL A 107 8.20 11.92 15.36
CA VAL A 107 8.66 12.41 14.74
C VAL A 107 9.05 13.26 14.73
N SER A 108 8.94 13.51 14.94
CA SER A 108 9.29 14.42 14.97
C SER A 108 10.37 14.64 15.26
N ASN A 109 10.84 14.24 15.42
CA ASN A 109 11.91 14.50 15.78
C ASN A 109 12.80 14.47 14.89
N PHE A 110 12.81 14.38 14.12
CA PHE A 110 13.58 14.68 13.27
C PHE A 110 13.52 15.56 12.82
N GLU A 111 13.09 15.87 13.10
CA GLU A 111 12.88 16.81 12.93
C GLU A 111 13.15 17.46 13.29
N ASN A 112 13.11 17.42 13.77
CA ASN A 112 13.21 18.25 14.13
C ASN A 112 14.04 18.69 13.94
N GLY A 113 14.36 18.37 13.41
CA GLY A 113 14.98 18.89 12.99
C GLY A 113 15.11 19.10 11.98
N PHE A 114 14.75 18.92 11.37
CA PHE A 114 14.56 19.45 10.48
C PHE A 114 13.92 19.74 10.27
N VAL A 115 13.40 19.65 10.10
CA VAL A 115 12.55 20.17 10.02
C VAL A 115 12.09 20.61 10.01
N ASP A 116 11.75 20.59 10.11
CA ASP A 116 11.03 21.23 10.09
C ASP A 116 10.88 21.90 9.77
N ASP A 117 10.76 21.75 9.56
CA ASP A 117 10.29 22.45 9.16
C ASP A 117 10.08 22.71 8.62
N ASP A 118 9.92 22.35 8.26
CA ASP A 118 9.45 22.67 7.70
C ASP A 118 9.06 22.55 7.61
N GLU A 119 8.96 22.19 7.86
CA GLU A 119 8.44 22.19 7.81
C GLU A 119 8.02 22.12 7.58
N ASN A 120 8.07 21.99 7.90
CA ASN A 120 7.40 21.99 7.42
C ASN A 120 7.25 21.81 6.36
N ILE A 121 7.33 21.16 6.16
CA ILE A 121 7.24 20.88 5.01
C ILE A 121 6.14 20.32 4.61
N PRO A 122 5.49 20.64 4.04
CA PRO A 122 4.32 20.16 3.80
C PRO A 122 4.32 19.49 2.61
N PHE A 123 3.75 18.77 2.28
CA PHE A 123 3.60 18.17 1.08
C PHE A 123 2.40 17.38 1.05
#